data_c06d681bd069faade789f7b9efae1d5c
#
_entry.id   c06d681bd069faade789f7b9efae1d5c
#
_cell.length_a   1.000
_cell.length_b   1.000
_cell.length_c   1.000
_cell.angle_alpha   90.00
_cell.angle_beta   90.00
_cell.angle_gamma   90.00
#
_symmetry.space_group_name_H-M   'P 1'
#
loop_
_entity.id
_entity.type
_entity.pdbx_description
1 polymer ?
#
loop_
_entity_poly.entity_id
_entity_poly.type
_entity_poly.pdbx_seq_one_letter_code
_entity_poly.pdbx_strand_id
1 'polypeptide(L)'
;VAIFLTLPDDMLALEAHPASTLRVTERHFSIAKWAFESGKPAGRFTDTLSQSDATFLPLITSGGKVGVIGLKRRGETRLSRDEETLLETFTRQIALVIERELLNEAAAKAAMLQASEQFATSLLNSISHEFRTPIAAIAGASSGLIDPLMPDAAKPDLVEDIQDAADRLNWLVGNLLDMTRLESGRVEAKLEWCDVTDLIGSTLHRMGRHLDAHPVSISLQRDLPLIKIDFGLMEQVIANLLYNAVKYTPVGTPIDISATVEDNVVCLRVTDHGGGIAPADQARVFEKFYRAPGVAAGGTGLGLSIAKGFVEAHGGRISVANLNGGGAQFTIRLPIKAQPPPPPESTL
;
A
#
# COMPACT_ATOMS: atom_id res chain seq x y z
N VAL A 1 -16.62 4.49 -39.07
CA VAL A 1 -15.48 3.62 -38.83
C VAL A 1 -15.82 2.74 -37.63
N ALA A 2 -15.46 1.45 -37.69
CA ALA A 2 -15.45 0.56 -36.53
C ALA A 2 -14.05 -0.03 -36.41
N ILE A 3 -13.57 -0.20 -35.19
CA ILE A 3 -12.28 -0.83 -34.90
C ILE A 3 -12.52 -1.99 -33.95
N PHE A 4 -12.04 -3.17 -34.33
CA PHE A 4 -12.02 -4.37 -33.49
C PHE A 4 -10.57 -4.70 -33.16
N LEU A 5 -10.27 -4.85 -31.91
CA LEU A 5 -8.92 -5.16 -31.45
C LEU A 5 -8.75 -6.65 -31.18
N THR A 6 -7.53 -7.12 -31.25
CA THR A 6 -7.16 -8.48 -30.85
C THR A 6 -7.13 -8.60 -29.34
N LEU A 7 -7.68 -9.69 -28.81
CA LEU A 7 -7.56 -10.10 -27.40
C LEU A 7 -6.25 -10.86 -27.17
N PRO A 8 -5.81 -11.02 -25.89
CA PRO A 8 -4.57 -11.72 -25.57
C PRO A 8 -4.47 -13.19 -26.04
N ASP A 9 -5.60 -13.79 -26.37
CA ASP A 9 -5.74 -15.16 -26.87
C ASP A 9 -5.77 -15.24 -28.42
N ASP A 10 -5.30 -14.20 -29.10
CA ASP A 10 -5.32 -14.06 -30.56
C ASP A 10 -6.72 -14.10 -31.19
N MET A 11 -7.75 -13.87 -30.40
CA MET A 11 -9.14 -13.76 -30.88
C MET A 11 -9.51 -12.30 -31.13
N LEU A 12 -10.41 -12.07 -32.11
CA LEU A 12 -10.97 -10.75 -32.34
C LEU A 12 -11.99 -10.41 -31.23
N ALA A 13 -11.91 -9.21 -30.65
CA ALA A 13 -12.89 -8.74 -29.69
C ALA A 13 -14.32 -8.75 -30.28
N LEU A 14 -15.28 -9.24 -29.48
CA LEU A 14 -16.70 -9.35 -29.92
C LEU A 14 -17.34 -7.98 -30.11
N GLU A 15 -16.88 -6.97 -29.39
CA GLU A 15 -17.40 -5.61 -29.48
C GLU A 15 -16.36 -4.68 -30.12
N ALA A 16 -16.89 -3.73 -30.93
CA ALA A 16 -16.04 -2.70 -31.49
C ALA A 16 -15.58 -1.72 -30.41
N HIS A 17 -14.37 -1.20 -30.59
CA HIS A 17 -13.79 -0.20 -29.67
C HIS A 17 -14.77 0.97 -29.42
N PRO A 18 -14.89 1.52 -28.20
CA PRO A 18 -15.83 2.60 -27.85
C PRO A 18 -15.77 3.83 -28.73
N ALA A 19 -14.60 4.14 -29.31
CA ALA A 19 -14.42 5.25 -30.25
C ALA A 19 -15.00 4.98 -31.65
N SER A 20 -15.60 3.81 -31.89
CA SER A 20 -16.21 3.45 -33.20
C SER A 20 -17.44 4.28 -33.43
N THR A 21 -17.59 4.78 -34.71
CA THR A 21 -18.73 5.59 -35.16
C THR A 21 -19.69 4.80 -36.04
N LEU A 22 -19.29 3.62 -36.49
CA LEU A 22 -20.13 2.70 -37.28
C LEU A 22 -20.90 1.79 -36.31
N ARG A 23 -22.21 1.78 -36.39
CA ARG A 23 -23.06 0.84 -35.66
C ARG A 23 -22.84 -0.58 -36.22
N VAL A 24 -22.23 -1.42 -35.41
CA VAL A 24 -21.90 -2.80 -35.76
C VAL A 24 -23.14 -3.70 -35.61
N THR A 25 -23.34 -4.61 -36.56
CA THR A 25 -24.34 -5.68 -36.53
C THR A 25 -23.63 -7.03 -36.44
N GLU A 26 -24.33 -8.10 -36.06
CA GLU A 26 -23.78 -9.47 -36.07
C GLU A 26 -23.16 -9.86 -37.42
N ARG A 27 -23.79 -9.41 -38.50
CA ARG A 27 -23.26 -9.62 -39.86
C ARG A 27 -21.93 -8.90 -40.06
N HIS A 28 -21.81 -7.67 -39.59
CA HIS A 28 -20.54 -6.92 -39.65
C HIS A 28 -19.45 -7.63 -38.86
N PHE A 29 -19.75 -8.13 -37.66
CA PHE A 29 -18.80 -8.88 -36.86
C PHE A 29 -18.32 -10.15 -37.55
N SER A 30 -19.25 -10.93 -38.16
CA SER A 30 -18.90 -12.15 -38.90
C SER A 30 -17.93 -11.87 -40.06
N ILE A 31 -18.11 -10.73 -40.76
CA ILE A 31 -17.24 -10.32 -41.85
C ILE A 31 -15.90 -9.83 -41.33
N ALA A 32 -15.89 -9.05 -40.21
CA ALA A 32 -14.68 -8.62 -39.57
C ALA A 32 -13.85 -9.81 -39.07
N LYS A 33 -14.50 -10.80 -38.44
CA LYS A 33 -13.87 -12.05 -38.00
C LYS A 33 -13.22 -12.79 -39.15
N TRP A 34 -13.93 -12.94 -40.29
CA TRP A 34 -13.36 -13.57 -41.47
C TRP A 34 -12.15 -12.80 -42.01
N ALA A 35 -12.20 -11.46 -42.05
CA ALA A 35 -11.09 -10.62 -42.48
C ALA A 35 -9.88 -10.77 -41.54
N PHE A 36 -10.13 -10.87 -40.25
CA PHE A 36 -9.08 -11.13 -39.23
C PHE A 36 -8.43 -12.50 -39.43
N GLU A 37 -9.23 -13.57 -39.55
CA GLU A 37 -8.74 -14.94 -39.66
C GLU A 37 -7.97 -15.14 -40.97
N SER A 38 -8.52 -14.67 -42.10
CA SER A 38 -7.91 -14.83 -43.43
C SER A 38 -6.74 -13.88 -43.70
N GLY A 39 -6.64 -12.76 -42.97
CA GLY A 39 -5.67 -11.70 -43.24
C GLY A 39 -5.93 -10.96 -44.56
N LYS A 40 -7.15 -11.01 -45.08
CA LYS A 40 -7.54 -10.39 -46.35
C LYS A 40 -8.74 -9.45 -46.19
N PRO A 41 -8.84 -8.39 -46.99
CA PRO A 41 -10.01 -7.52 -47.01
C PRO A 41 -11.30 -8.29 -47.32
N ALA A 42 -12.41 -7.93 -46.67
CA ALA A 42 -13.72 -8.52 -46.88
C ALA A 42 -14.84 -7.45 -46.82
N GLY A 43 -15.95 -7.71 -47.47
CA GLY A 43 -17.10 -6.82 -47.48
C GLY A 43 -17.23 -6.02 -48.76
N ARG A 44 -17.88 -4.85 -48.72
CA ARG A 44 -18.22 -4.03 -49.89
C ARG A 44 -16.98 -3.69 -50.72
N PHE A 45 -17.09 -3.80 -51.99
CA PHE A 45 -16.03 -3.56 -52.99
C PHE A 45 -14.84 -4.52 -52.97
N THR A 46 -14.92 -5.60 -52.21
CA THR A 46 -13.94 -6.69 -52.23
C THR A 46 -14.48 -7.92 -52.96
N ASP A 47 -13.60 -8.86 -53.27
CA ASP A 47 -14.00 -10.12 -53.91
C ASP A 47 -14.64 -11.11 -52.93
N THR A 48 -14.65 -10.77 -51.62
CA THR A 48 -15.15 -11.65 -50.55
C THR A 48 -16.25 -10.95 -49.77
N LEU A 49 -17.41 -11.61 -49.63
CA LEU A 49 -18.57 -11.11 -48.87
C LEU A 49 -19.05 -9.73 -49.33
N SER A 50 -19.00 -9.46 -50.61
CA SER A 50 -19.24 -8.17 -51.26
C SER A 50 -20.63 -7.55 -51.02
N GLN A 51 -21.61 -8.34 -50.56
CA GLN A 51 -22.96 -7.86 -50.22
C GLN A 51 -23.08 -7.10 -48.90
N SER A 52 -21.99 -6.81 -48.25
CA SER A 52 -21.98 -5.94 -47.08
C SER A 52 -22.10 -4.47 -47.47
N ASP A 53 -22.57 -3.64 -46.55
CA ASP A 53 -22.58 -2.18 -46.69
C ASP A 53 -21.29 -1.50 -46.19
N ALA A 54 -20.36 -2.29 -45.63
CA ALA A 54 -19.07 -1.85 -45.12
C ALA A 54 -17.93 -2.76 -45.61
N THR A 55 -16.72 -2.22 -45.66
CA THR A 55 -15.48 -2.92 -45.98
C THR A 55 -14.67 -3.12 -44.71
N PHE A 56 -14.13 -4.31 -44.48
CA PHE A 56 -13.33 -4.67 -43.32
C PHE A 56 -11.91 -4.99 -43.79
N LEU A 57 -10.96 -4.27 -43.22
CA LEU A 57 -9.54 -4.40 -43.54
C LEU A 57 -8.78 -4.92 -42.30
N PRO A 58 -8.04 -6.01 -42.42
CA PRO A 58 -7.24 -6.50 -41.32
C PRO A 58 -6.07 -5.55 -41.03
N LEU A 59 -5.82 -5.30 -39.74
CA LEU A 59 -4.69 -4.52 -39.24
C LEU A 59 -3.55 -5.49 -38.96
N ILE A 60 -2.58 -5.52 -39.88
CA ILE A 60 -1.47 -6.49 -39.85
C ILE A 60 -0.14 -5.72 -39.69
N THR A 61 0.69 -6.19 -38.79
CA THR A 61 2.06 -5.71 -38.55
C THR A 61 3.07 -6.86 -38.77
N SER A 62 4.34 -6.58 -38.58
CA SER A 62 5.36 -7.63 -38.55
C SER A 62 5.22 -8.58 -37.35
N GLY A 63 4.61 -8.12 -36.26
CA GLY A 63 4.35 -8.91 -35.03
C GLY A 63 3.09 -9.77 -35.10
N GLY A 64 2.21 -9.53 -36.11
CA GLY A 64 0.97 -10.29 -36.23
C GLY A 64 -0.24 -9.44 -36.57
N LYS A 65 -1.44 -9.99 -36.31
CA LYS A 65 -2.71 -9.32 -36.55
C LYS A 65 -3.14 -8.61 -35.27
N VAL A 66 -3.29 -7.30 -35.33
CA VAL A 66 -3.64 -6.47 -34.15
C VAL A 66 -5.11 -6.06 -34.12
N GLY A 67 -5.87 -6.37 -35.18
CA GLY A 67 -7.28 -6.08 -35.20
C GLY A 67 -7.85 -5.99 -36.62
N VAL A 68 -9.04 -5.40 -36.75
CA VAL A 68 -9.72 -5.12 -37.98
C VAL A 68 -10.33 -3.73 -37.95
N ILE A 69 -10.22 -2.98 -39.05
CA ILE A 69 -10.92 -1.72 -39.23
C ILE A 69 -12.06 -1.90 -40.21
N GLY A 70 -13.28 -1.53 -39.82
CA GLY A 70 -14.48 -1.50 -40.64
C GLY A 70 -14.77 -0.09 -41.13
N LEU A 71 -14.97 0.06 -42.44
CA LEU A 71 -15.21 1.34 -43.09
C LEU A 71 -16.54 1.31 -43.83
N LYS A 72 -17.46 2.25 -43.55
CA LYS A 72 -18.66 2.49 -44.33
C LYS A 72 -18.54 3.81 -45.06
N ARG A 73 -18.51 3.75 -46.36
CA ARG A 73 -18.42 4.93 -47.24
C ARG A 73 -19.83 5.44 -47.63
N ARG A 74 -19.96 6.76 -47.74
CA ARG A 74 -21.13 7.40 -48.34
C ARG A 74 -20.92 7.46 -49.85
N GLY A 75 -21.64 6.68 -50.61
CA GLY A 75 -21.55 6.65 -52.08
C GLY A 75 -21.43 5.24 -52.63
N GLU A 76 -21.67 5.09 -53.95
CA GLU A 76 -21.74 3.79 -54.63
C GLU A 76 -20.51 3.47 -55.50
N THR A 77 -19.59 4.44 -55.66
CA THR A 77 -18.40 4.26 -56.49
C THR A 77 -17.25 3.57 -55.75
N ARG A 78 -16.52 2.70 -56.47
CA ARG A 78 -15.24 2.14 -55.97
C ARG A 78 -14.22 3.23 -55.74
N LEU A 79 -13.24 2.95 -54.87
CA LEU A 79 -12.10 3.80 -54.64
C LEU A 79 -11.25 3.93 -55.93
N SER A 80 -10.68 5.10 -56.18
CA SER A 80 -9.61 5.25 -57.16
C SER A 80 -8.33 4.57 -56.65
N ARG A 81 -7.39 4.30 -57.55
CA ARG A 81 -6.10 3.71 -57.16
C ARG A 81 -5.34 4.54 -56.11
N ASP A 82 -5.42 5.84 -56.21
CA ASP A 82 -4.76 6.74 -55.26
C ASP A 82 -5.42 6.68 -53.89
N GLU A 83 -6.76 6.62 -53.84
CA GLU A 83 -7.51 6.45 -52.60
C GLU A 83 -7.27 5.07 -51.97
N GLU A 84 -7.12 4.00 -52.76
CA GLU A 84 -6.77 2.66 -52.27
C GLU A 84 -5.36 2.67 -51.63
N THR A 85 -4.36 3.24 -52.31
CA THR A 85 -3.00 3.35 -51.78
C THR A 85 -2.94 4.17 -50.49
N LEU A 86 -3.72 5.26 -50.44
CA LEU A 86 -3.82 6.08 -49.24
C LEU A 86 -4.45 5.29 -48.08
N LEU A 87 -5.55 4.56 -48.36
CA LEU A 87 -6.20 3.73 -47.36
C LEU A 87 -5.30 2.62 -46.80
N GLU A 88 -4.56 1.93 -47.68
CA GLU A 88 -3.56 0.93 -47.26
C GLU A 88 -2.49 1.54 -46.35
N THR A 89 -1.99 2.75 -46.70
CA THR A 89 -1.01 3.46 -45.89
C THR A 89 -1.53 3.81 -44.52
N PHE A 90 -2.76 4.35 -44.43
CA PHE A 90 -3.40 4.66 -43.17
C PHE A 90 -3.68 3.40 -42.35
N THR A 91 -4.16 2.34 -42.99
CA THR A 91 -4.41 1.06 -42.31
C THR A 91 -3.14 0.50 -41.67
N ARG A 92 -2.00 0.58 -42.40
CA ARG A 92 -0.69 0.18 -41.87
C ARG A 92 -0.23 1.06 -40.71
N GLN A 93 -0.40 2.38 -40.82
CA GLN A 93 -0.04 3.29 -39.71
C GLN A 93 -0.89 3.05 -38.47
N ILE A 94 -2.20 2.85 -38.63
CA ILE A 94 -3.11 2.51 -37.53
C ILE A 94 -2.68 1.19 -36.87
N ALA A 95 -2.37 0.16 -37.69
CA ALA A 95 -1.90 -1.11 -37.16
C ALA A 95 -0.64 -0.95 -36.28
N LEU A 96 0.36 -0.17 -36.74
CA LEU A 96 1.60 0.10 -36.00
C LEU A 96 1.34 0.87 -34.70
N VAL A 97 0.43 1.83 -34.69
CA VAL A 97 0.07 2.57 -33.48
C VAL A 97 -0.58 1.67 -32.45
N ILE A 98 -1.53 0.82 -32.90
CA ILE A 98 -2.22 -0.15 -32.02
C ILE A 98 -1.21 -1.17 -31.47
N GLU A 99 -0.34 -1.74 -32.30
CA GLU A 99 0.70 -2.67 -31.85
C GLU A 99 1.59 -2.05 -30.76
N ARG A 100 2.05 -0.81 -31.00
CA ARG A 100 2.86 -0.08 -30.02
C ARG A 100 2.14 0.08 -28.68
N GLU A 101 0.86 0.40 -28.70
CA GLU A 101 0.07 0.58 -27.47
C GLU A 101 -0.11 -0.73 -26.72
N LEU A 102 -0.45 -1.82 -27.43
CA LEU A 102 -0.55 -3.15 -26.83
C LEU A 102 0.78 -3.63 -26.23
N LEU A 103 1.89 -3.37 -26.90
CA LEU A 103 3.23 -3.68 -26.38
C LEU A 103 3.59 -2.84 -25.16
N ASN A 104 3.24 -1.56 -25.14
CA ASN A 104 3.46 -0.68 -24.00
C ASN A 104 2.64 -1.14 -22.77
N GLU A 105 1.36 -1.49 -22.96
CA GLU A 105 0.52 -2.02 -21.89
C GLU A 105 1.07 -3.34 -21.32
N ALA A 106 1.47 -4.25 -22.20
CA ALA A 106 2.07 -5.53 -21.81
C ALA A 106 3.39 -5.32 -21.03
N ALA A 107 4.26 -4.41 -21.52
CA ALA A 107 5.51 -4.07 -20.86
C ALA A 107 5.29 -3.42 -19.48
N ALA A 108 4.33 -2.50 -19.38
CA ALA A 108 3.97 -1.86 -18.12
C ALA A 108 3.46 -2.88 -17.09
N LYS A 109 2.60 -3.81 -17.53
CA LYS A 109 2.09 -4.89 -16.68
C LYS A 109 3.20 -5.85 -16.23
N ALA A 110 4.09 -6.22 -17.13
CA ALA A 110 5.24 -7.07 -16.81
C ALA A 110 6.19 -6.39 -15.81
N ALA A 111 6.49 -5.10 -16.02
CA ALA A 111 7.32 -4.32 -15.11
C ALA A 111 6.69 -4.20 -13.71
N MET A 112 5.38 -4.02 -13.62
CA MET A 112 4.65 -3.98 -12.35
C MET A 112 4.72 -5.33 -11.62
N LEU A 113 4.51 -6.44 -12.32
CA LEU A 113 4.63 -7.78 -11.73
C LEU A 113 6.05 -8.06 -11.24
N GLN A 114 7.06 -7.73 -12.03
CA GLN A 114 8.46 -7.90 -11.67
C GLN A 114 8.84 -7.05 -10.44
N ALA A 115 8.40 -5.78 -10.39
CA ALA A 115 8.61 -4.92 -9.23
C ALA A 115 7.95 -5.49 -7.97
N SER A 116 6.74 -6.04 -8.10
CA SER A 116 6.02 -6.70 -7.00
C SER A 116 6.76 -7.94 -6.50
N GLU A 117 7.29 -8.77 -7.39
CA GLU A 117 8.05 -9.98 -7.03
C GLU A 117 9.38 -9.64 -6.35
N GLN A 118 10.13 -8.67 -6.90
CA GLN A 118 11.37 -8.18 -6.29
C GLN A 118 11.11 -7.59 -4.90
N PHE A 119 10.03 -6.84 -4.77
CA PHE A 119 9.60 -6.29 -3.50
C PHE A 119 9.28 -7.41 -2.48
N ALA A 120 8.47 -8.41 -2.85
CA ALA A 120 8.14 -9.54 -1.98
C ALA A 120 9.40 -10.32 -1.54
N THR A 121 10.33 -10.54 -2.44
CA THR A 121 11.60 -11.23 -2.14
C THR A 121 12.47 -10.43 -1.17
N SER A 122 12.63 -9.13 -1.40
CA SER A 122 13.38 -8.23 -0.50
C SER A 122 12.77 -8.17 0.89
N LEU A 123 11.44 -8.18 0.95
CA LEU A 123 10.64 -8.20 2.16
C LEU A 123 10.87 -9.47 2.98
N LEU A 124 10.76 -10.64 2.35
CA LEU A 124 11.01 -11.93 2.99
C LEU A 124 12.43 -12.04 3.54
N ASN A 125 13.42 -11.52 2.80
CA ASN A 125 14.81 -11.49 3.25
C ASN A 125 14.98 -10.59 4.49
N SER A 126 14.39 -9.39 4.49
CA SER A 126 14.44 -8.47 5.64
C SER A 126 13.78 -9.07 6.87
N ILE A 127 12.58 -9.65 6.73
CA ILE A 127 11.86 -10.33 7.81
C ILE A 127 12.67 -11.51 8.35
N SER A 128 13.26 -12.33 7.48
CA SER A 128 14.07 -13.47 7.87
C SER A 128 15.28 -13.06 8.69
N HIS A 129 15.91 -11.93 8.35
CA HIS A 129 17.03 -11.38 9.12
C HIS A 129 16.58 -10.89 10.50
N GLU A 130 15.45 -10.17 10.56
CA GLU A 130 14.89 -9.65 11.83
C GLU A 130 14.43 -10.77 12.78
N PHE A 131 13.95 -11.90 12.26
CA PHE A 131 13.62 -13.08 13.07
C PHE A 131 14.86 -13.82 13.56
N ARG A 132 15.90 -13.91 12.75
CA ARG A 132 17.11 -14.67 13.10
C ARG A 132 17.80 -14.10 14.34
N THR A 133 17.83 -12.79 14.49
CA THR A 133 18.48 -12.11 15.63
C THR A 133 17.89 -12.51 16.98
N PRO A 134 16.58 -12.34 17.25
CA PRO A 134 16.01 -12.75 18.54
C PRO A 134 16.04 -14.26 18.74
N ILE A 135 15.87 -15.07 17.69
CA ILE A 135 15.97 -16.53 17.80
C ILE A 135 17.40 -16.92 18.20
N ALA A 136 18.42 -16.31 17.63
CA ALA A 136 19.81 -16.57 18.01
C ALA A 136 20.11 -16.13 19.45
N ALA A 137 19.55 -15.01 19.90
CA ALA A 137 19.66 -14.56 21.29
C ALA A 137 19.01 -15.56 22.26
N ILE A 138 17.79 -16.02 22.00
CA ILE A 138 17.12 -17.05 22.81
C ILE A 138 17.95 -18.33 22.85
N ALA A 139 18.43 -18.81 21.71
CA ALA A 139 19.23 -20.03 21.63
C ALA A 139 20.56 -19.91 22.40
N GLY A 140 21.25 -18.77 22.26
CA GLY A 140 22.49 -18.47 22.97
C GLY A 140 22.32 -18.40 24.48
N ALA A 141 21.34 -17.61 24.96
CA ALA A 141 21.04 -17.47 26.37
C ALA A 141 20.54 -18.79 26.99
N SER A 142 19.71 -19.55 26.27
CA SER A 142 19.27 -20.88 26.71
C SER A 142 20.43 -21.86 26.82
N SER A 143 21.38 -21.82 25.87
CA SER A 143 22.60 -22.66 25.95
C SER A 143 23.47 -22.27 27.15
N GLY A 144 23.61 -20.98 27.44
CA GLY A 144 24.30 -20.47 28.61
C GLY A 144 23.68 -20.92 29.93
N LEU A 145 22.34 -20.96 30.02
CA LEU A 145 21.63 -21.44 31.21
C LEU A 145 21.85 -22.93 31.51
N ILE A 146 22.11 -23.72 30.46
CA ILE A 146 22.36 -25.18 30.58
C ILE A 146 23.82 -25.48 30.89
N ASP A 147 24.75 -24.53 30.66
CA ASP A 147 26.18 -24.71 30.92
C ASP A 147 26.44 -24.86 32.41
N PRO A 148 27.02 -25.99 32.89
CA PRO A 148 27.33 -26.19 34.28
C PRO A 148 28.40 -25.24 34.84
N LEU A 149 29.19 -24.59 33.97
CA LEU A 149 30.23 -23.64 34.35
C LEU A 149 29.69 -22.20 34.45
N MET A 150 28.42 -21.96 34.13
CA MET A 150 27.80 -20.63 34.19
C MET A 150 27.60 -20.21 35.66
N PRO A 151 28.13 -19.04 36.08
CA PRO A 151 27.87 -18.51 37.39
C PRO A 151 26.38 -18.28 37.66
N ASP A 152 25.88 -18.65 38.83
CA ASP A 152 24.48 -18.44 39.21
C ASP A 152 24.06 -16.98 39.17
N ALA A 153 24.99 -16.06 39.43
CA ALA A 153 24.77 -14.62 39.36
C ALA A 153 24.46 -14.10 37.96
N ALA A 154 24.87 -14.81 36.89
CA ALA A 154 24.63 -14.42 35.51
C ALA A 154 23.34 -15.03 34.93
N LYS A 155 22.72 -15.99 35.60
CA LYS A 155 21.50 -16.67 35.10
C LYS A 155 20.29 -15.73 34.99
N PRO A 156 20.04 -14.79 35.92
CA PRO A 156 18.96 -13.82 35.80
C PRO A 156 19.07 -12.99 34.52
N ASP A 157 20.27 -12.52 34.16
CA ASP A 157 20.51 -11.71 32.96
C ASP A 157 20.19 -12.52 31.67
N LEU A 158 20.57 -13.81 31.64
CA LEU A 158 20.25 -14.68 30.54
C LEU A 158 18.73 -14.96 30.39
N VAL A 159 18.00 -15.03 31.50
CA VAL A 159 16.55 -15.15 31.52
C VAL A 159 15.92 -13.86 30.97
N GLU A 160 16.44 -12.72 31.35
CA GLU A 160 16.00 -11.41 30.84
C GLU A 160 16.25 -11.29 29.33
N ASP A 161 17.45 -11.67 28.86
CA ASP A 161 17.76 -11.73 27.43
C ASP A 161 16.76 -12.61 26.62
N ILE A 162 16.35 -13.74 27.19
CA ILE A 162 15.35 -14.62 26.55
C ILE A 162 13.99 -13.93 26.49
N GLN A 163 13.56 -13.27 27.58
CA GLN A 163 12.28 -12.56 27.63
C GLN A 163 12.25 -11.42 26.63
N ASP A 164 13.28 -10.59 26.60
CA ASP A 164 13.37 -9.46 25.67
C ASP A 164 13.38 -9.92 24.20
N ALA A 165 14.09 -11.00 23.90
CA ALA A 165 14.12 -11.57 22.57
C ALA A 165 12.76 -12.18 22.17
N ALA A 166 12.04 -12.81 23.10
CA ALA A 166 10.69 -13.34 22.88
C ALA A 166 9.67 -12.22 22.66
N ASP A 167 9.72 -11.15 23.45
CA ASP A 167 8.86 -9.98 23.31
C ASP A 167 9.09 -9.29 21.97
N ARG A 168 10.35 -9.15 21.56
CA ARG A 168 10.70 -8.63 20.24
C ARG A 168 10.14 -9.51 19.10
N LEU A 169 10.19 -10.83 19.24
CA LEU A 169 9.66 -11.77 18.24
C LEU A 169 8.14 -11.63 18.15
N ASN A 170 7.43 -11.58 19.29
CA ASN A 170 5.99 -11.37 19.32
C ASN A 170 5.58 -10.05 18.67
N TRP A 171 6.33 -8.98 18.92
CA TRP A 171 6.10 -7.68 18.28
C TRP A 171 6.27 -7.74 16.75
N LEU A 172 7.30 -8.46 16.26
CA LEU A 172 7.53 -8.65 14.82
C LEU A 172 6.40 -9.43 14.15
N VAL A 173 5.94 -10.52 14.80
CA VAL A 173 4.80 -11.32 14.30
C VAL A 173 3.53 -10.49 14.28
N GLY A 174 3.25 -9.74 15.37
CA GLY A 174 2.10 -8.84 15.46
C GLY A 174 2.07 -7.83 14.31
N ASN A 175 3.18 -7.14 14.08
CA ASN A 175 3.29 -6.17 12.99
C ASN A 175 3.09 -6.81 11.60
N LEU A 176 3.56 -8.03 11.37
CA LEU A 176 3.36 -8.72 10.11
C LEU A 176 1.89 -9.08 9.88
N LEU A 177 1.20 -9.56 10.92
CA LEU A 177 -0.23 -9.86 10.86
C LEU A 177 -1.07 -8.60 10.63
N ASP A 178 -0.75 -7.50 11.31
CA ASP A 178 -1.45 -6.22 11.14
C ASP A 178 -1.24 -5.64 9.75
N MET A 179 -0.04 -5.77 9.21
CA MET A 179 0.26 -5.38 7.85
C MET A 179 -0.60 -6.16 6.84
N THR A 180 -0.73 -7.48 7.00
CA THR A 180 -1.57 -8.30 6.11
C THR A 180 -3.05 -7.96 6.22
N ARG A 181 -3.53 -7.60 7.41
CA ARG A 181 -4.91 -7.12 7.63
C ARG A 181 -5.15 -5.78 6.94
N LEU A 182 -4.21 -4.84 7.05
CA LEU A 182 -4.28 -3.54 6.37
C LEU A 182 -4.28 -3.69 4.85
N GLU A 183 -3.42 -4.55 4.29
CA GLU A 183 -3.35 -4.78 2.83
C GLU A 183 -4.61 -5.43 2.25
N SER A 184 -5.22 -6.32 3.01
CA SER A 184 -6.47 -6.96 2.59
C SER A 184 -7.71 -6.07 2.71
N GLY A 185 -7.56 -4.82 3.20
CA GLY A 185 -8.67 -3.91 3.47
C GLY A 185 -9.64 -4.42 4.57
N ARG A 186 -9.21 -5.38 5.38
CA ARG A 186 -10.03 -6.03 6.41
C ARG A 186 -9.94 -5.38 7.79
N VAL A 187 -9.28 -4.24 7.89
CA VAL A 187 -9.24 -3.50 9.16
C VAL A 187 -10.53 -2.70 9.31
N GLU A 188 -11.51 -3.30 9.96
CA GLU A 188 -12.72 -2.63 10.43
C GLU A 188 -12.52 -2.25 11.89
N ALA A 189 -12.30 -0.95 12.16
CA ALA A 189 -12.13 -0.46 13.52
C ALA A 189 -13.46 -0.58 14.32
N LYS A 190 -13.43 -1.27 15.44
CA LYS A 190 -14.55 -1.35 16.38
C LYS A 190 -14.58 -0.09 17.24
N LEU A 191 -15.29 0.91 16.75
CA LEU A 191 -15.29 2.24 17.35
C LEU A 191 -16.16 2.28 18.62
N GLU A 192 -15.52 2.43 19.77
CA GLU A 192 -16.13 2.61 21.09
C GLU A 192 -15.71 3.96 21.71
N TRP A 193 -16.49 4.45 22.68
CA TRP A 193 -16.13 5.67 23.40
C TRP A 193 -15.01 5.38 24.40
N CYS A 194 -13.90 6.05 24.26
CA CYS A 194 -12.70 5.83 25.06
C CYS A 194 -12.17 7.14 25.63
N ASP A 195 -11.63 7.06 26.84
CA ASP A 195 -10.85 8.13 27.45
C ASP A 195 -9.38 8.05 26.96
N VAL A 196 -8.85 9.19 26.55
CA VAL A 196 -7.46 9.30 26.11
C VAL A 196 -6.49 9.01 27.26
N THR A 197 -6.88 9.35 28.48
CA THR A 197 -6.07 9.09 29.68
C THR A 197 -5.92 7.60 29.92
N ASP A 198 -7.01 6.84 29.82
CA ASP A 198 -7.01 5.38 29.95
C ASP A 198 -6.17 4.73 28.86
N LEU A 199 -6.31 5.22 27.62
CA LEU A 199 -5.54 4.72 26.49
C LEU A 199 -4.02 4.89 26.70
N ILE A 200 -3.59 6.07 27.13
CA ILE A 200 -2.18 6.35 27.41
C ILE A 200 -1.72 5.50 28.59
N GLY A 201 -2.49 5.45 29.68
CA GLY A 201 -2.16 4.67 30.88
C GLY A 201 -1.99 3.17 30.58
N SER A 202 -2.92 2.58 29.81
CA SER A 202 -2.84 1.19 29.38
C SER A 202 -1.61 0.92 28.50
N THR A 203 -1.34 1.83 27.54
CA THR A 203 -0.18 1.69 26.66
C THR A 203 1.14 1.73 27.47
N LEU A 204 1.27 2.67 28.41
CA LEU A 204 2.47 2.76 29.25
C LEU A 204 2.64 1.53 30.14
N HIS A 205 1.54 1.02 30.71
CA HIS A 205 1.57 -0.21 31.47
C HIS A 205 2.02 -1.41 30.63
N ARG A 206 1.52 -1.52 29.41
CA ARG A 206 1.91 -2.56 28.45
C ARG A 206 3.36 -2.45 28.01
N MET A 207 3.87 -1.23 27.81
CA MET A 207 5.28 -0.98 27.47
C MET A 207 6.22 -1.36 28.61
N GLY A 208 5.79 -1.19 29.86
CA GLY A 208 6.49 -1.64 31.07
C GLY A 208 7.98 -1.33 31.04
N ARG A 209 8.79 -2.37 31.25
CA ARG A 209 10.27 -2.27 31.33
C ARG A 209 10.95 -1.66 30.11
N HIS A 210 10.32 -1.71 28.91
CA HIS A 210 10.92 -1.09 27.71
C HIS A 210 11.12 0.41 27.84
N LEU A 211 10.40 1.08 28.77
CA LEU A 211 10.53 2.51 29.04
C LEU A 211 11.44 2.86 30.23
N ASP A 212 11.90 1.87 31.00
CA ASP A 212 12.67 2.11 32.24
C ASP A 212 13.94 2.93 32.02
N ALA A 213 14.54 2.78 30.83
CA ALA A 213 15.74 3.52 30.44
C ALA A 213 15.47 4.95 29.93
N HIS A 214 14.19 5.36 29.81
CA HIS A 214 13.79 6.65 29.24
C HIS A 214 12.80 7.36 30.18
N PRO A 215 13.11 8.57 30.71
CA PRO A 215 12.14 9.36 31.48
C PRO A 215 10.93 9.69 30.62
N VAL A 216 9.72 9.29 31.04
CA VAL A 216 8.46 9.58 30.35
C VAL A 216 7.71 10.67 31.08
N SER A 217 7.35 11.76 30.40
CA SER A 217 6.50 12.81 30.93
C SER A 217 5.14 12.80 30.24
N ILE A 218 4.08 13.08 31.00
CA ILE A 218 2.70 13.09 30.49
C ILE A 218 2.08 14.47 30.77
N SER A 219 1.60 15.11 29.73
CA SER A 219 0.92 16.41 29.79
C SER A 219 -0.41 16.36 29.05
N LEU A 220 -1.50 16.16 29.77
CA LEU A 220 -2.85 16.09 29.21
C LEU A 220 -3.61 17.38 29.53
N GLN A 221 -4.30 17.91 28.53
CA GLN A 221 -5.24 19.00 28.73
C GLN A 221 -6.36 18.55 29.67
N ARG A 222 -6.80 19.42 30.58
CA ARG A 222 -7.96 19.14 31.43
C ARG A 222 -9.22 19.03 30.58
N ASP A 223 -10.14 18.14 30.97
CA ASP A 223 -11.45 17.96 30.33
C ASP A 223 -11.35 17.55 28.84
N LEU A 224 -10.43 16.60 28.53
CA LEU A 224 -10.40 15.98 27.20
C LEU A 224 -11.72 15.27 26.93
N PRO A 225 -12.32 15.46 25.74
CA PRO A 225 -13.53 14.74 25.37
C PRO A 225 -13.26 13.25 25.17
N LEU A 226 -14.27 12.42 25.38
CA LEU A 226 -14.23 11.04 24.93
C LEU A 226 -14.06 11.01 23.42
N ILE A 227 -13.26 10.07 22.92
CA ILE A 227 -13.07 9.84 21.49
C ILE A 227 -13.64 8.49 21.09
N LYS A 228 -14.17 8.40 19.86
CA LYS A 228 -14.74 7.16 19.34
C LYS A 228 -13.69 6.42 18.52
N ILE A 229 -13.03 5.44 19.14
CA ILE A 229 -11.88 4.70 18.59
C ILE A 229 -11.99 3.21 18.91
N ASP A 230 -11.23 2.40 18.16
CA ASP A 230 -10.87 1.04 18.55
C ASP A 230 -9.66 1.14 19.50
N PHE A 231 -9.90 0.80 20.78
CA PHE A 231 -8.92 0.94 21.84
C PHE A 231 -7.64 0.14 21.53
N GLY A 232 -7.77 -1.12 21.10
CA GLY A 232 -6.62 -1.99 20.85
C GLY A 232 -5.76 -1.52 19.68
N LEU A 233 -6.39 -1.06 18.59
CA LEU A 233 -5.64 -0.52 17.44
C LEU A 233 -4.93 0.79 17.81
N MET A 234 -5.55 1.67 18.59
CA MET A 234 -4.93 2.93 19.00
C MET A 234 -3.85 2.73 20.06
N GLU A 235 -4.03 1.79 20.99
CA GLU A 235 -2.98 1.36 21.92
C GLU A 235 -1.74 0.90 21.14
N GLN A 236 -1.91 0.13 20.07
CA GLN A 236 -0.81 -0.32 19.22
C GLN A 236 -0.16 0.82 18.44
N VAL A 237 -0.93 1.83 18.01
CA VAL A 237 -0.37 3.04 17.39
C VAL A 237 0.60 3.73 18.34
N ILE A 238 0.15 3.99 19.59
CA ILE A 238 0.98 4.69 20.58
C ILE A 238 2.20 3.82 20.96
N ALA A 239 2.01 2.52 21.14
CA ALA A 239 3.11 1.59 21.43
C ALA A 239 4.16 1.59 20.31
N ASN A 240 3.75 1.62 19.04
CA ASN A 240 4.68 1.73 17.91
C ASN A 240 5.48 3.04 17.92
N LEU A 241 4.86 4.17 18.30
CA LEU A 241 5.57 5.45 18.43
C LEU A 241 6.54 5.44 19.58
N LEU A 242 6.15 4.93 20.76
CA LEU A 242 7.01 4.81 21.93
C LEU A 242 8.17 3.84 21.67
N TYR A 243 7.91 2.71 21.03
CA TYR A 243 8.97 1.77 20.67
C TYR A 243 10.01 2.41 19.73
N ASN A 244 9.56 3.24 18.77
CA ASN A 244 10.47 3.98 17.92
C ASN A 244 11.29 5.01 18.74
N ALA A 245 10.67 5.75 19.65
CA ALA A 245 11.36 6.70 20.51
C ALA A 245 12.47 6.02 21.31
N VAL A 246 12.17 4.91 21.99
CA VAL A 246 13.16 4.11 22.75
C VAL A 246 14.28 3.60 21.84
N LYS A 247 13.94 3.09 20.68
CA LYS A 247 14.89 2.44 19.77
C LYS A 247 15.86 3.40 19.10
N TYR A 248 15.39 4.58 18.73
CA TYR A 248 16.16 5.53 17.90
C TYR A 248 16.78 6.68 18.71
N THR A 249 16.63 6.66 20.01
CA THR A 249 17.28 7.66 20.89
C THR A 249 18.25 6.99 21.88
N PRO A 250 19.28 7.70 22.31
CA PRO A 250 20.17 7.20 23.34
C PRO A 250 19.43 6.93 24.68
N VAL A 251 19.91 5.96 25.44
CA VAL A 251 19.43 5.71 26.80
C VAL A 251 19.45 6.99 27.62
N GLY A 252 18.41 7.23 28.40
CA GLY A 252 18.23 8.44 29.19
C GLY A 252 17.60 9.62 28.48
N THR A 253 17.31 9.49 27.15
CA THR A 253 16.59 10.54 26.39
C THR A 253 15.14 10.64 26.87
N PRO A 254 14.62 11.84 27.21
CA PRO A 254 13.23 12.00 27.61
C PRO A 254 12.26 11.73 26.49
N ILE A 255 11.09 11.22 26.85
CA ILE A 255 9.95 11.02 25.95
C ILE A 255 8.74 11.75 26.54
N ASP A 256 8.13 12.67 25.77
CA ASP A 256 6.96 13.41 26.20
C ASP A 256 5.70 12.91 25.47
N ILE A 257 4.65 12.68 26.23
CA ILE A 257 3.32 12.34 25.69
C ILE A 257 2.39 13.48 26.06
N SER A 258 1.72 14.06 25.07
CA SER A 258 0.72 15.10 25.32
C SER A 258 -0.55 14.89 24.51
N ALA A 259 -1.67 15.36 25.08
CA ALA A 259 -2.94 15.39 24.37
C ALA A 259 -3.64 16.72 24.61
N THR A 260 -4.12 17.33 23.51
CA THR A 260 -4.82 18.61 23.47
C THR A 260 -6.00 18.56 22.53
N VAL A 261 -6.95 19.49 22.66
CA VAL A 261 -8.01 19.71 21.69
C VAL A 261 -7.69 20.96 20.86
N GLU A 262 -7.67 20.82 19.57
CA GLU A 262 -7.44 21.89 18.60
C GLU A 262 -8.46 21.76 17.46
N ASP A 263 -9.20 22.81 17.15
CA ASP A 263 -10.15 22.85 16.02
C ASP A 263 -11.11 21.65 15.93
N ASN A 264 -11.69 21.24 17.06
CA ASN A 264 -12.58 20.07 17.17
C ASN A 264 -11.92 18.72 16.83
N VAL A 265 -10.60 18.63 17.03
CA VAL A 265 -9.77 17.43 16.83
C VAL A 265 -8.97 17.18 18.10
N VAL A 266 -8.89 15.93 18.55
CA VAL A 266 -7.94 15.54 19.59
C VAL A 266 -6.58 15.33 18.92
N CYS A 267 -5.58 16.09 19.39
CA CYS A 267 -4.19 15.99 18.98
C CYS A 267 -3.41 15.25 20.06
N LEU A 268 -3.02 14.00 19.78
CA LEU A 268 -2.15 13.22 20.64
C LEU A 268 -0.73 13.27 20.06
N ARG A 269 0.26 13.62 20.90
CA ARG A 269 1.65 13.78 20.48
C ARG A 269 2.54 12.87 21.28
N VAL A 270 3.46 12.21 20.59
CA VAL A 270 4.59 11.50 21.18
C VAL A 270 5.85 12.18 20.67
N THR A 271 6.66 12.66 21.59
CA THR A 271 7.85 13.48 21.29
C THR A 271 9.09 12.82 21.90
N ASP A 272 10.10 12.58 21.10
CA ASP A 272 11.44 12.24 21.57
C ASP A 272 12.38 13.43 21.46
N HIS A 273 13.43 13.45 22.27
CA HIS A 273 14.48 14.48 22.26
C HIS A 273 15.80 13.93 21.70
N GLY A 274 15.70 13.06 20.69
CA GLY A 274 16.85 12.48 19.99
C GLY A 274 17.40 13.36 18.88
N GLY A 275 18.00 12.75 17.87
CA GLY A 275 18.60 13.45 16.73
C GLY A 275 17.60 13.99 15.71
N GLY A 276 16.32 13.62 15.81
CA GLY A 276 15.28 13.95 14.83
C GLY A 276 15.38 13.13 13.55
N ILE A 277 14.59 13.52 12.55
CA ILE A 277 14.47 12.83 11.25
C ILE A 277 14.91 13.80 10.16
N ALA A 278 15.78 13.35 9.24
CA ALA A 278 16.22 14.19 8.13
C ALA A 278 15.01 14.71 7.32
N PRO A 279 14.97 15.99 6.91
CA PRO A 279 13.81 16.57 6.23
C PRO A 279 13.37 15.79 4.99
N ALA A 280 14.32 15.21 4.24
CA ALA A 280 14.03 14.37 3.06
C ALA A 280 13.31 13.07 3.42
N ASP A 281 13.45 12.59 4.66
CA ASP A 281 12.90 11.31 5.12
C ASP A 281 11.54 11.47 5.82
N GLN A 282 11.20 12.68 6.32
CA GLN A 282 9.96 12.91 7.07
C GLN A 282 8.69 12.52 6.31
N ALA A 283 8.64 12.74 5.00
CA ALA A 283 7.52 12.33 4.17
C ALA A 283 7.45 10.81 3.98
N ARG A 284 8.61 10.14 4.08
CA ARG A 284 8.81 8.73 3.73
C ARG A 284 8.78 7.77 4.90
N VAL A 285 8.96 8.26 6.13
CA VAL A 285 9.00 7.38 7.33
C VAL A 285 7.72 6.57 7.54
N PHE A 286 6.61 6.96 6.92
CA PHE A 286 5.35 6.24 6.93
C PHE A 286 5.17 5.29 5.73
N GLU A 287 6.13 5.26 4.78
CA GLU A 287 6.14 4.27 3.71
C GLU A 287 6.47 2.88 4.29
N LYS A 288 5.86 1.86 3.73
CA LYS A 288 6.11 0.47 4.15
C LYS A 288 7.57 0.10 3.93
N PHE A 289 8.19 -0.52 4.94
CA PHE A 289 9.58 -0.98 4.93
C PHE A 289 10.63 0.13 4.76
N TYR A 290 10.21 1.39 4.80
CA TYR A 290 11.14 2.50 4.70
C TYR A 290 12.01 2.58 5.97
N ARG A 291 13.30 2.79 5.75
CA ARG A 291 14.30 3.06 6.77
C ARG A 291 15.21 4.18 6.30
N ALA A 292 15.44 5.16 7.14
CA ALA A 292 16.36 6.24 6.81
C ALA A 292 17.80 5.69 6.66
N PRO A 293 18.57 6.17 5.68
CA PRO A 293 19.97 5.79 5.51
C PRO A 293 20.80 6.09 6.76
N GLY A 294 21.70 5.19 7.13
CA GLY A 294 22.60 5.39 8.29
C GLY A 294 22.00 5.07 9.65
N VAL A 295 20.74 4.66 9.74
CA VAL A 295 20.13 4.22 11.00
C VAL A 295 20.58 2.78 11.31
N ALA A 296 20.95 2.53 12.59
CA ALA A 296 21.45 1.25 13.07
C ALA A 296 20.59 0.06 12.62
N ALA A 297 21.23 -1.09 12.38
CA ALA A 297 20.55 -2.31 11.94
C ALA A 297 19.49 -2.74 12.96
N GLY A 298 18.30 -3.08 12.47
CA GLY A 298 17.19 -3.62 13.26
C GLY A 298 15.87 -2.89 13.02
N GLY A 299 14.80 -3.67 12.78
CA GLY A 299 13.43 -3.22 12.57
C GLY A 299 12.96 -3.32 11.13
N THR A 300 11.73 -3.78 10.98
CA THR A 300 11.10 -4.08 9.70
C THR A 300 10.72 -2.85 8.88
N GLY A 301 10.70 -1.65 9.46
CA GLY A 301 10.13 -0.47 8.82
C GLY A 301 8.59 -0.52 8.68
N LEU A 302 7.92 -1.40 9.43
CA LEU A 302 6.47 -1.58 9.38
C LEU A 302 5.71 -0.75 10.43
N GLY A 303 6.30 -0.51 11.61
CA GLY A 303 5.57 0.07 12.74
C GLY A 303 4.90 1.41 12.43
N LEU A 304 5.59 2.34 11.74
CA LEU A 304 5.01 3.65 11.39
C LEU A 304 3.96 3.55 10.28
N SER A 305 4.13 2.65 9.32
CA SER A 305 3.14 2.43 8.27
C SER A 305 1.87 1.77 8.81
N ILE A 306 1.98 0.87 9.80
CA ILE A 306 0.86 0.28 10.53
C ILE A 306 0.16 1.36 11.36
N ALA A 307 0.93 2.16 12.11
CA ALA A 307 0.38 3.27 12.88
C ALA A 307 -0.42 4.23 11.99
N LYS A 308 0.10 4.58 10.80
CA LYS A 308 -0.62 5.39 9.81
C LYS A 308 -1.91 4.72 9.36
N GLY A 309 -1.87 3.45 8.96
CA GLY A 309 -3.04 2.72 8.50
C GLY A 309 -4.14 2.63 9.57
N PHE A 310 -3.77 2.39 10.81
CA PHE A 310 -4.73 2.35 11.92
C PHE A 310 -5.32 3.73 12.21
N VAL A 311 -4.52 4.80 12.24
CA VAL A 311 -5.04 6.16 12.40
C VAL A 311 -5.99 6.54 11.25
N GLU A 312 -5.67 6.20 10.01
CA GLU A 312 -6.53 6.43 8.84
C GLU A 312 -7.83 5.63 8.92
N ALA A 313 -7.82 4.40 9.44
CA ALA A 313 -9.02 3.60 9.68
C ALA A 313 -9.99 4.26 10.70
N HIS A 314 -9.48 5.15 11.55
CA HIS A 314 -10.28 5.97 12.47
C HIS A 314 -10.74 7.31 11.87
N GLY A 315 -10.41 7.58 10.59
CA GLY A 315 -10.66 8.87 9.94
C GLY A 315 -9.71 9.98 10.43
N GLY A 316 -8.60 9.58 11.08
CA GLY A 316 -7.58 10.49 11.60
C GLY A 316 -6.44 10.72 10.63
N ARG A 317 -5.44 11.47 11.10
CA ARG A 317 -4.18 11.71 10.37
C ARG A 317 -3.00 11.64 11.33
N ILE A 318 -1.90 11.05 10.88
CA ILE A 318 -0.61 11.07 11.58
C ILE A 318 0.41 11.87 10.78
N SER A 319 1.26 12.60 11.47
CA SER A 319 2.35 13.39 10.89
C SER A 319 3.55 13.40 11.81
N VAL A 320 4.71 13.80 11.28
CA VAL A 320 5.94 13.97 12.03
C VAL A 320 6.58 15.31 11.72
N ALA A 321 7.19 15.93 12.69
CA ALA A 321 7.99 17.14 12.57
C ALA A 321 9.17 17.08 13.53
N ASN A 322 10.27 17.73 13.19
CA ASN A 322 11.39 17.90 14.12
C ASN A 322 11.14 19.08 15.06
N LEU A 323 11.69 18.95 16.27
CA LEU A 323 11.71 20.04 17.23
C LEU A 323 12.87 21.01 16.95
N ASN A 324 12.68 22.27 17.33
CA ASN A 324 13.77 23.24 17.41
C ASN A 324 14.71 22.83 18.57
N GLY A 325 15.89 22.32 18.23
CA GLY A 325 16.85 21.84 19.23
C GLY A 325 17.13 20.32 19.18
N GLY A 326 16.50 19.61 18.29
CA GLY A 326 16.64 18.16 18.09
C GLY A 326 15.45 17.37 18.63
N GLY A 327 15.27 16.17 18.08
CA GLY A 327 14.14 15.29 18.40
C GLY A 327 13.05 15.29 17.34
N ALA A 328 12.19 14.29 17.42
CA ALA A 328 11.03 14.14 16.54
C ALA A 328 9.72 14.13 17.34
N GLN A 329 8.71 14.81 16.80
CA GLN A 329 7.36 14.83 17.34
C GLN A 329 6.41 14.18 16.35
N PHE A 330 5.82 13.07 16.75
CA PHE A 330 4.73 12.42 16.02
C PHE A 330 3.40 12.95 16.55
N THR A 331 2.55 13.42 15.65
CA THR A 331 1.23 13.98 15.98
C THR A 331 0.13 13.16 15.34
N ILE A 332 -0.75 12.60 16.16
CA ILE A 332 -1.98 11.91 15.75
C ILE A 332 -3.13 12.89 15.91
N ARG A 333 -3.94 13.09 14.88
CA ARG A 333 -5.13 13.93 14.88
C ARG A 333 -6.35 13.08 14.68
N LEU A 334 -7.27 13.06 15.66
CA LEU A 334 -8.49 12.27 15.64
C LEU A 334 -9.71 13.20 15.70
N PRO A 335 -10.67 13.07 14.77
CA PRO A 335 -11.86 13.92 14.77
C PRO A 335 -12.73 13.62 15.99
N ILE A 336 -13.17 14.67 16.67
CA ILE A 336 -14.17 14.57 17.77
C ILE A 336 -15.53 14.36 17.15
N LYS A 337 -16.17 13.23 17.47
CA LYS A 337 -17.57 12.96 17.12
C LYS A 337 -18.50 13.53 18.19
N ALA A 338 -19.79 13.64 17.88
CA ALA A 338 -20.79 14.08 18.87
C ALA A 338 -20.68 13.22 20.14
N GLN A 339 -20.52 13.88 21.29
CA GLN A 339 -20.34 13.20 22.57
C GLN A 339 -21.55 12.31 22.91
N PRO A 340 -21.34 11.19 23.63
CA PRO A 340 -22.45 10.38 24.13
C PRO A 340 -23.32 11.23 25.08
N PRO A 341 -24.61 10.96 25.17
CA PRO A 341 -25.44 11.60 26.19
C PRO A 341 -24.85 11.27 27.59
N PRO A 342 -24.94 12.22 28.55
CA PRO A 342 -24.50 11.93 29.92
C PRO A 342 -25.28 10.73 30.44
N PRO A 343 -24.64 9.86 31.27
CA PRO A 343 -25.33 8.76 31.90
C PRO A 343 -26.54 9.33 32.68
N PRO A 344 -27.70 8.63 32.72
CA PRO A 344 -28.83 9.07 33.50
C PRO A 344 -28.36 9.26 34.94
N GLU A 345 -28.63 10.46 35.51
CA GLU A 345 -28.34 10.72 36.92
C GLU A 345 -28.96 9.58 37.74
N SER A 346 -28.12 8.81 38.39
CA SER A 346 -28.57 7.80 39.34
C SER A 346 -29.23 8.57 40.48
N THR A 347 -30.55 8.66 40.44
CA THR A 347 -31.39 9.11 41.57
C THR A 347 -31.09 8.17 42.74
N LEU A 348 -30.19 8.62 43.64
CA LEU A 348 -30.04 8.05 44.97
C LEU A 348 -31.23 8.45 45.84
#